data_ccd3ba278c22205e031046a86c6e2ce9
#
_entry.id   ccd3ba278c22205e031046a86c6e2ce9
#
_cell.length_a   1.000
_cell.length_b   1.000
_cell.length_c   1.000
_cell.angle_alpha   90.00
_cell.angle_beta   90.00
_cell.angle_gamma   90.00
#
_symmetry.space_group_name_H-M   'P 1'
#
loop_
_entity.id
_entity.type
_entity.pdbx_description
1 polymer ?
#
loop_
_entity_poly.entity_id
_entity_poly.type
_entity_poly.pdbx_seq_one_letter_code
_entity_poly.pdbx_strand_id
1 'polypeptide(L)'
;MANRFILHFEQMPKGTAQMKGECIRYKFVNDKRVPYVHHFKKANVSALRSEIEWRLKQFRPKAPSERPVRLFLVLYFDVKDRSKWGKPKDTRPDCDNFAKELIDAMTASGFWKDDALISDLHIKKYYAEKASIFVEWEEIDDD
;
A
#
# COMPACT_ATOMS: atom_id res chain seq x y z
N MET A 1 16.04 3.95 -16.47
CA MET A 1 15.38 2.70 -16.90
C MET A 1 14.28 2.33 -15.93
N ALA A 2 13.12 1.92 -16.46
CA ALA A 2 12.00 1.55 -15.61
C ALA A 2 12.21 0.17 -14.98
N ASN A 3 11.85 0.03 -13.73
CA ASN A 3 11.85 -1.24 -13.00
C ASN A 3 10.42 -1.75 -12.94
N ARG A 4 10.20 -2.99 -13.35
CA ARG A 4 8.87 -3.60 -13.42
C ARG A 4 8.85 -4.92 -12.70
N PHE A 5 7.77 -5.17 -11.94
CA PHE A 5 7.53 -6.47 -11.34
C PHE A 5 6.05 -6.66 -11.01
N ILE A 6 5.68 -7.89 -10.71
CA ILE A 6 4.31 -8.24 -10.33
C ILE A 6 4.36 -8.97 -9.01
N LEU A 7 3.49 -8.54 -8.09
CA LEU A 7 3.23 -9.23 -6.84
C LEU A 7 1.98 -10.10 -7.03
N HIS A 8 2.11 -11.40 -6.86
CA HIS A 8 1.00 -12.35 -6.98
C HIS A 8 0.46 -12.71 -5.60
N PHE A 9 -0.88 -12.80 -5.49
CA PHE A 9 -1.56 -13.20 -4.27
C PHE A 9 -2.61 -14.25 -4.58
N GLU A 10 -2.92 -15.14 -3.63
CA GLU A 10 -4.05 -16.06 -3.78
C GLU A 10 -5.37 -15.28 -3.72
N GLN A 11 -5.45 -14.32 -2.81
CA GLN A 11 -6.53 -13.34 -2.70
C GLN A 11 -5.90 -11.97 -2.48
N MET A 12 -6.52 -10.92 -3.04
CA MET A 12 -6.02 -9.58 -2.79
C MET A 12 -6.07 -9.31 -1.28
N PRO A 13 -4.95 -8.85 -0.69
CA PRO A 13 -4.95 -8.53 0.73
C PRO A 13 -6.02 -7.51 1.08
N LYS A 14 -6.71 -7.74 2.19
CA LYS A 14 -7.74 -6.85 2.70
C LYS A 14 -7.14 -5.92 3.73
N GLY A 15 -7.41 -4.67 3.61
CA GLY A 15 -6.95 -3.68 4.54
C GLY A 15 -6.53 -2.41 3.82
N THR A 16 -6.66 -1.30 4.51
CA THR A 16 -6.28 0.01 4.01
C THR A 16 -5.65 0.80 5.14
N ALA A 17 -4.99 1.90 4.80
CA ALA A 17 -4.42 2.81 5.80
C ALA A 17 -5.48 3.36 6.78
N GLN A 18 -6.76 3.31 6.40
CA GLN A 18 -7.87 3.77 7.24
C GLN A 18 -8.38 2.70 8.19
N MET A 19 -7.95 1.45 8.09
CA MET A 19 -8.36 0.39 8.99
C MET A 19 -7.62 0.47 10.32
N LYS A 20 -7.84 1.58 11.01
CA LYS A 20 -7.30 1.83 12.35
C LYS A 20 -8.40 1.68 13.37
N GLY A 21 -8.05 1.16 14.53
CA GLY A 21 -8.96 1.08 15.66
C GLY A 21 -8.78 2.27 16.57
N GLU A 22 -9.84 2.56 17.32
CA GLU A 22 -9.83 3.56 18.39
C GLU A 22 -10.46 2.94 19.62
N CYS A 23 -9.91 3.25 20.77
CA CYS A 23 -10.51 2.88 22.04
C CYS A 23 -10.27 3.97 23.08
N ILE A 24 -11.14 4.03 24.08
CA ILE A 24 -10.96 4.96 25.18
C ILE A 24 -10.09 4.29 26.23
N ARG A 25 -8.99 4.93 26.56
CA ARG A 25 -8.11 4.57 27.67
C ARG A 25 -8.07 5.69 28.67
N TYR A 26 -7.55 5.42 29.85
CA TYR A 26 -7.50 6.37 30.95
C TYR A 26 -6.08 6.54 31.43
N LYS A 27 -5.75 7.76 31.80
CA LYS A 27 -4.50 8.11 32.45
C LYS A 27 -4.80 8.93 33.70
N PHE A 28 -3.88 8.95 34.63
CA PHE A 28 -4.01 9.75 35.83
C PHE A 28 -3.23 11.08 35.69
N VAL A 29 -3.91 12.18 35.93
CA VAL A 29 -3.32 13.52 35.96
C VAL A 29 -3.75 14.17 37.27
N ASN A 30 -2.79 14.51 38.14
CA ASN A 30 -3.07 15.06 39.47
C ASN A 30 -4.05 14.19 40.25
N ASP A 31 -3.83 12.85 40.28
CA ASP A 31 -4.66 11.85 40.93
C ASP A 31 -6.10 11.73 40.40
N LYS A 32 -6.39 12.39 39.29
CA LYS A 32 -7.68 12.28 38.61
C LYS A 32 -7.57 11.37 37.38
N ARG A 33 -8.58 10.52 37.20
CA ARG A 33 -8.72 9.66 36.06
C ARG A 33 -9.23 10.47 34.88
N VAL A 34 -8.44 10.54 33.79
CA VAL A 34 -8.76 11.34 32.60
C VAL A 34 -8.84 10.41 31.39
N PRO A 35 -9.97 10.41 30.66
CA PRO A 35 -10.09 9.62 29.42
C PRO A 35 -9.28 10.26 28.28
N TYR A 36 -8.77 9.40 27.39
CA TYR A 36 -8.16 9.84 26.13
C TYR A 36 -8.42 8.79 25.05
N VAL A 37 -8.40 9.22 23.79
CA VAL A 37 -8.57 8.33 22.65
C VAL A 37 -7.21 7.70 22.29
N HIS A 38 -7.17 6.37 22.29
CA HIS A 38 -6.00 5.63 21.86
C HIS A 38 -6.21 5.12 20.43
N HIS A 39 -5.32 5.52 19.54
CA HIS A 39 -5.33 5.07 18.13
C HIS A 39 -4.39 3.88 17.97
N PHE A 40 -4.86 2.84 17.30
CA PHE A 40 -4.04 1.67 17.03
C PHE A 40 -4.36 1.09 15.64
N LYS A 41 -3.38 0.42 15.04
CA LYS A 41 -3.55 -0.28 13.78
C LYS A 41 -4.18 -1.65 14.07
N LYS A 42 -5.24 -2.00 13.34
CA LYS A 42 -5.88 -3.32 13.49
C LYS A 42 -4.93 -4.43 13.04
N ALA A 43 -5.04 -5.60 13.65
CA ALA A 43 -4.15 -6.74 13.39
C ALA A 43 -4.16 -7.17 11.90
N ASN A 44 -5.32 -7.14 11.22
CA ASN A 44 -5.41 -7.49 9.81
C ASN A 44 -4.65 -6.52 8.90
N VAL A 45 -4.56 -5.24 9.26
CA VAL A 45 -3.76 -4.25 8.52
C VAL A 45 -2.27 -4.52 8.73
N SER A 46 -1.86 -4.90 9.93
CA SER A 46 -0.48 -5.26 10.22
C SER A 46 -0.06 -6.53 9.47
N ALA A 47 -0.94 -7.52 9.37
CA ALA A 47 -0.69 -8.74 8.61
C ALA A 47 -0.55 -8.46 7.11
N LEU A 48 -1.43 -7.60 6.56
CA LEU A 48 -1.34 -7.14 5.19
C LEU A 48 0.01 -6.49 4.92
N ARG A 49 0.42 -5.59 5.79
CA ARG A 49 1.69 -4.87 5.64
C ARG A 49 2.87 -5.82 5.61
N SER A 50 2.89 -6.79 6.52
CA SER A 50 3.96 -7.80 6.60
C SER A 50 4.00 -8.67 5.34
N GLU A 51 2.85 -9.08 4.82
CA GLU A 51 2.76 -9.88 3.60
C GLU A 51 3.30 -9.13 2.39
N ILE A 52 2.91 -7.87 2.23
CA ILE A 52 3.40 -7.02 1.14
C ILE A 52 4.92 -6.81 1.27
N GLU A 53 5.41 -6.47 2.43
CA GLU A 53 6.84 -6.24 2.66
C GLU A 53 7.66 -7.49 2.36
N TRP A 54 7.17 -8.66 2.75
CA TRP A 54 7.84 -9.92 2.47
C TRP A 54 7.98 -10.18 0.97
N ARG A 55 6.93 -9.91 0.19
CA ARG A 55 6.95 -10.06 -1.26
C ARG A 55 7.82 -9.04 -1.97
N LEU A 56 7.91 -7.83 -1.43
CA LEU A 56 8.71 -6.75 -2.02
C LEU A 56 10.22 -6.97 -1.89
N LYS A 57 10.68 -7.74 -0.92
CA LYS A 57 12.11 -7.92 -0.62
C LYS A 57 12.93 -8.34 -1.84
N GLN A 58 12.40 -9.23 -2.66
CA GLN A 58 13.13 -9.76 -3.82
C GLN A 58 13.27 -8.73 -4.96
N PHE A 59 12.50 -7.66 -4.93
CA PHE A 59 12.47 -6.65 -5.99
C PHE A 59 13.08 -5.32 -5.58
N ARG A 60 13.50 -5.18 -4.33
CA ARG A 60 14.07 -3.92 -3.86
C ARG A 60 15.40 -3.62 -4.53
N PRO A 61 15.72 -2.32 -4.78
CA PRO A 61 17.03 -1.94 -5.32
C PRO A 61 18.14 -2.17 -4.29
N LYS A 62 19.38 -2.12 -4.74
CA LYS A 62 20.55 -2.27 -3.85
C LYS A 62 20.64 -1.16 -2.82
N ALA A 63 20.22 0.04 -3.19
CA ALA A 63 20.18 1.21 -2.32
C ALA A 63 18.90 2.00 -2.60
N PRO A 64 18.28 2.59 -1.56
CA PRO A 64 17.09 3.41 -1.76
C PRO A 64 17.36 4.60 -2.68
N SER A 65 16.42 4.90 -3.59
CA SER A 65 16.53 6.07 -4.44
C SER A 65 16.51 7.36 -3.60
N GLU A 66 17.30 8.32 -4.01
CA GLU A 66 17.33 9.67 -3.44
C GLU A 66 16.83 10.73 -4.44
N ARG A 67 16.38 10.29 -5.61
CA ARG A 67 15.94 11.15 -6.72
C ARG A 67 14.42 11.09 -6.84
N PRO A 68 13.82 12.08 -7.52
CA PRO A 68 12.39 12.02 -7.81
C PRO A 68 12.01 10.73 -8.54
N VAL A 69 10.86 10.18 -8.20
CA VAL A 69 10.39 8.87 -8.68
C VAL A 69 9.03 9.02 -9.37
N ARG A 70 8.88 8.36 -10.51
CA ARG A 70 7.59 8.08 -11.13
C ARG A 70 7.17 6.67 -10.73
N LEU A 71 5.95 6.55 -10.22
CA LEU A 71 5.38 5.26 -9.79
C LEU A 71 4.07 5.00 -10.52
N PHE A 72 3.97 3.84 -11.14
CA PHE A 72 2.78 3.38 -11.82
C PHE A 72 2.33 2.05 -11.20
N LEU A 73 1.08 2.04 -10.71
CA LEU A 73 0.50 0.88 -10.02
C LEU A 73 -0.76 0.44 -10.74
N VAL A 74 -0.88 -0.87 -10.98
CA VAL A 74 -2.13 -1.48 -11.44
C VAL A 74 -2.53 -2.56 -10.46
N LEU A 75 -3.69 -2.39 -9.85
CA LEU A 75 -4.23 -3.29 -8.85
C LEU A 75 -5.28 -4.19 -9.49
N TYR A 76 -5.05 -5.50 -9.49
CA TYR A 76 -5.98 -6.49 -10.00
C TYR A 76 -6.62 -7.22 -8.84
N PHE A 77 -7.92 -6.97 -8.64
CA PHE A 77 -8.71 -7.57 -7.57
C PHE A 77 -9.45 -8.79 -8.09
N ASP A 78 -9.26 -9.92 -7.44
CA ASP A 78 -9.92 -11.16 -7.80
C ASP A 78 -11.43 -11.08 -7.58
N VAL A 79 -12.18 -11.58 -8.56
CA VAL A 79 -13.63 -11.69 -8.50
C VAL A 79 -14.07 -12.95 -9.23
N LYS A 80 -15.06 -13.64 -8.71
CA LYS A 80 -15.57 -14.89 -9.31
C LYS A 80 -16.37 -14.64 -10.57
N ASP A 81 -17.04 -13.50 -10.67
CA ASP A 81 -17.88 -13.13 -11.79
C ASP A 81 -17.04 -12.79 -13.03
N ARG A 82 -16.99 -13.72 -13.99
CA ARG A 82 -16.21 -13.57 -15.23
C ARG A 82 -16.61 -12.34 -16.06
N SER A 83 -17.87 -11.92 -15.97
CA SER A 83 -18.35 -10.76 -16.72
C SER A 83 -17.67 -9.46 -16.30
N LYS A 84 -17.08 -9.43 -15.13
CA LYS A 84 -16.37 -8.27 -14.59
C LYS A 84 -14.88 -8.23 -14.93
N TRP A 85 -14.28 -9.34 -15.32
CA TRP A 85 -12.83 -9.41 -15.58
C TRP A 85 -12.39 -8.39 -16.61
N GLY A 86 -11.34 -7.66 -16.31
CA GLY A 86 -10.80 -6.59 -17.15
C GLY A 86 -11.52 -5.26 -17.06
N LYS A 87 -12.62 -5.18 -16.33
CA LYS A 87 -13.36 -3.93 -16.15
C LYS A 87 -12.79 -3.13 -15.01
N PRO A 88 -12.85 -1.79 -15.10
CA PRO A 88 -12.46 -0.93 -13.98
C PRO A 88 -13.26 -1.29 -12.73
N LYS A 89 -12.55 -1.40 -11.61
CA LYS A 89 -13.18 -1.71 -10.33
C LYS A 89 -13.75 -0.42 -9.73
N ASP A 90 -15.05 -0.43 -9.52
CA ASP A 90 -15.81 0.73 -9.02
C ASP A 90 -16.29 0.56 -7.57
N THR A 91 -15.72 -0.39 -6.85
CA THR A 91 -16.03 -0.66 -5.45
C THR A 91 -14.78 -0.54 -4.58
N ARG A 92 -14.96 -0.53 -3.26
CA ARG A 92 -13.84 -0.46 -2.31
C ARG A 92 -12.82 -1.60 -2.49
N PRO A 93 -11.54 -1.41 -2.14
CA PRO A 93 -10.98 -0.21 -1.50
C PRO A 93 -10.74 0.93 -2.49
N ASP A 94 -10.66 2.16 -1.98
CA ASP A 94 -10.31 3.32 -2.77
C ASP A 94 -8.85 3.21 -3.25
N CYS A 95 -8.57 3.71 -4.45
CA CYS A 95 -7.23 3.66 -5.03
C CYS A 95 -6.17 4.26 -4.11
N ASP A 96 -6.43 5.46 -3.59
CA ASP A 96 -5.50 6.19 -2.75
C ASP A 96 -5.22 5.48 -1.43
N ASN A 97 -6.25 4.92 -0.80
CA ASN A 97 -6.10 4.21 0.47
C ASN A 97 -5.28 2.93 0.34
N PHE A 98 -5.53 2.15 -0.70
CA PHE A 98 -4.77 0.93 -0.94
C PHE A 98 -3.33 1.25 -1.34
N ALA A 99 -3.15 2.23 -2.23
CA ALA A 99 -1.83 2.64 -2.69
C ALA A 99 -0.99 3.21 -1.56
N LYS A 100 -1.59 3.92 -0.62
CA LYS A 100 -0.86 4.44 0.54
C LYS A 100 -0.18 3.33 1.33
N GLU A 101 -0.89 2.24 1.61
CA GLU A 101 -0.33 1.10 2.33
C GLU A 101 0.81 0.45 1.54
N LEU A 102 0.64 0.31 0.23
CA LEU A 102 1.68 -0.25 -0.64
C LEU A 102 2.92 0.67 -0.71
N ILE A 103 2.72 1.97 -0.86
CA ILE A 103 3.81 2.95 -0.91
C ILE A 103 4.58 2.97 0.41
N ASP A 104 3.86 2.94 1.54
CA ASP A 104 4.49 2.86 2.86
C ASP A 104 5.35 1.59 2.99
N ALA A 105 4.85 0.46 2.49
CA ALA A 105 5.58 -0.80 2.48
C ALA A 105 6.83 -0.72 1.60
N MET A 106 6.74 -0.09 0.44
CA MET A 106 7.88 0.09 -0.45
C MET A 106 8.94 1.01 0.16
N THR A 107 8.51 2.08 0.83
CA THR A 107 9.42 2.98 1.56
C THR A 107 10.16 2.20 2.65
N ALA A 108 9.44 1.44 3.46
CA ALA A 108 10.02 0.63 4.52
C ALA A 108 10.95 -0.46 3.99
N SER A 109 10.68 -0.97 2.79
CA SER A 109 11.50 -2.01 2.15
C SER A 109 12.76 -1.47 1.46
N GLY A 110 12.90 -0.15 1.36
CA GLY A 110 14.11 0.46 0.84
C GLY A 110 14.09 0.78 -0.66
N PHE A 111 12.93 1.00 -1.25
CA PHE A 111 12.82 1.42 -2.66
C PHE A 111 13.26 2.87 -2.85
N TRP A 112 12.92 3.74 -1.92
CA TRP A 112 13.33 5.14 -1.87
C TRP A 112 13.47 5.57 -0.42
N LYS A 113 14.20 6.65 -0.19
CA LYS A 113 14.44 7.13 1.18
C LYS A 113 13.20 7.70 1.84
N ASP A 114 12.33 8.34 1.05
CA ASP A 114 11.12 8.99 1.54
C ASP A 114 10.08 8.95 0.43
N ASP A 115 8.83 8.70 0.77
CA ASP A 115 7.71 8.71 -0.18
C ASP A 115 7.46 10.11 -0.76
N ALA A 116 7.98 11.16 -0.13
CA ALA A 116 7.97 12.51 -0.69
C ALA A 116 8.73 12.62 -2.02
N LEU A 117 9.61 11.67 -2.33
CA LEU A 117 10.30 11.62 -3.62
C LEU A 117 9.39 11.21 -4.77
N ILE A 118 8.24 10.62 -4.49
CA ILE A 118 7.28 10.25 -5.54
C ILE A 118 6.61 11.53 -6.03
N SER A 119 7.00 11.99 -7.21
CA SER A 119 6.49 13.23 -7.81
C SER A 119 5.49 13.01 -8.95
N ASP A 120 5.37 11.77 -9.42
CA ASP A 120 4.44 11.38 -10.49
C ASP A 120 3.86 10.01 -10.12
N LEU A 121 2.56 9.96 -9.84
CA LEU A 121 1.88 8.77 -9.35
C LEU A 121 0.66 8.44 -10.19
N HIS A 122 0.63 7.22 -10.73
CA HIS A 122 -0.51 6.69 -11.46
C HIS A 122 -1.00 5.42 -10.78
N ILE A 123 -2.31 5.35 -10.53
CA ILE A 123 -2.93 4.21 -9.88
C ILE A 123 -4.18 3.82 -10.67
N LYS A 124 -4.26 2.53 -11.02
CA LYS A 124 -5.45 1.95 -11.67
C LYS A 124 -5.86 0.71 -10.89
N LYS A 125 -7.15 0.43 -10.87
CA LYS A 125 -7.65 -0.82 -10.28
C LYS A 125 -8.69 -1.46 -11.20
N TYR A 126 -8.57 -2.77 -11.33
CA TYR A 126 -9.43 -3.59 -12.21
C TYR A 126 -9.89 -4.84 -11.48
N TYR A 127 -11.01 -5.37 -11.95
CA TYR A 127 -11.41 -6.73 -11.61
C TYR A 127 -10.62 -7.72 -12.47
N ALA A 128 -10.26 -8.85 -11.90
CA ALA A 128 -9.51 -9.89 -12.61
C ALA A 128 -9.86 -11.27 -12.07
N GLU A 129 -9.42 -12.30 -12.76
CA GLU A 129 -9.54 -13.67 -12.28
C GLU A 129 -8.67 -13.92 -11.05
N LYS A 130 -7.45 -13.38 -11.07
CA LYS A 130 -6.44 -13.58 -10.01
C LYS A 130 -5.98 -12.25 -9.46
N ALA A 131 -5.73 -12.23 -8.16
CA ALA A 131 -5.22 -11.06 -7.48
C ALA A 131 -3.73 -10.84 -7.79
N SER A 132 -3.38 -9.63 -8.20
CA SER A 132 -2.00 -9.24 -8.41
C SER A 132 -1.85 -7.72 -8.36
N ILE A 133 -0.62 -7.28 -8.17
CA ILE A 133 -0.26 -5.86 -8.23
C ILE A 133 0.89 -5.74 -9.22
N PHE A 134 0.67 -5.00 -10.29
CA PHE A 134 1.73 -4.61 -11.23
C PHE A 134 2.36 -3.32 -10.73
N VAL A 135 3.69 -3.31 -10.66
CA VAL A 135 4.47 -2.15 -10.21
C VAL A 135 5.49 -1.79 -11.28
N GLU A 136 5.50 -0.53 -11.65
CA GLU A 136 6.55 0.05 -12.49
C GLU A 136 7.03 1.34 -11.82
N TRP A 137 8.32 1.45 -11.62
CA TRP A 137 8.88 2.67 -11.04
C TRP A 137 10.20 3.02 -11.71
N GLU A 138 10.49 4.30 -11.78
CA GLU A 138 11.76 4.79 -12.32
C GLU A 138 12.14 6.12 -11.68
N GLU A 139 13.43 6.37 -11.62
CA GLU A 139 13.94 7.70 -11.26
C GLU A 139 13.69 8.66 -12.42
N ILE A 140 13.28 9.87 -12.11
CA ILE A 140 13.02 10.91 -13.10
C ILE A 140 14.25 11.80 -13.16
N ASP A 141 14.78 11.98 -14.38
CA ASP A 141 15.89 12.90 -14.59
C ASP A 141 15.37 14.35 -14.68
N ASP A 142 16.18 15.26 -14.19
CA ASP A 142 15.94 16.69 -14.41
C ASP A 142 16.24 17.02 -15.87
N ASP A 143 15.23 17.45 -16.57
CA ASP A 143 15.37 17.95 -17.95
C ASP A 143 15.84 19.41 -17.97
#